data_8432f96413a9d8ff4fb1ef49fe6c8653
#
_entry.id   8432f96413a9d8ff4fb1ef49fe6c8653
#
_cell.length_a   1.000
_cell.length_b   1.000
_cell.length_c   1.000
_cell.angle_alpha   90.00
_cell.angle_beta   90.00
_cell.angle_gamma   90.00
#
_symmetry.space_group_name_H-M   'P 1'
#
loop_
_entity.id
_entity.type
_entity.pdbx_description
1 polymer ?
#
loop_
_entity_poly.entity_id
_entity_poly.type
_entity_poly.pdbx_seq_one_letter_code
_entity_poly.pdbx_strand_id
1 'polypeptide(L)'
;DDDVFNGDIGTLVEICRKDNFEYLQDTLIVDFDGNFVEYTSNTFNTITHAYCMSIHKSQGNEFKIVIMAVLSDYYIMLRRNLLYTAITRAKQSLFILGSSKAYMHGLANYQDSRRKTSLKRIETLNVYDFLE
;
A
#
# COMPACT_ATOMS: atom_id res chain seq x y z
N ASP A 1 18.35 -7.91 12.07
CA ASP A 1 17.33 -8.32 11.06
C ASP A 1 16.47 -7.09 10.84
N ASP A 2 16.76 -6.41 9.74
CA ASP A 2 16.14 -5.12 9.40
C ASP A 2 14.81 -5.43 8.72
N ASP A 3 13.75 -5.53 9.50
CA ASP A 3 12.41 -5.84 9.02
C ASP A 3 11.80 -4.62 8.32
N VAL A 4 12.18 -4.42 7.05
CA VAL A 4 11.52 -3.45 6.16
C VAL A 4 10.48 -4.17 5.32
N PHE A 5 9.25 -3.69 5.39
CA PHE A 5 8.10 -4.31 4.74
C PHE A 5 7.72 -3.61 3.43
N ASN A 6 7.01 -4.35 2.58
CA ASN A 6 6.54 -3.80 1.32
C ASN A 6 5.50 -2.69 1.57
N GLY A 7 5.87 -1.48 1.21
CA GLY A 7 5.05 -0.27 1.42
C GLY A 7 5.70 0.72 2.40
N ASP A 8 6.75 0.33 3.09
CA ASP A 8 7.51 1.25 3.94
C ASP A 8 8.17 2.33 3.10
N ILE A 9 8.28 3.52 3.68
CA ILE A 9 8.87 4.69 3.03
C ILE A 9 10.12 5.06 3.78
N GLY A 10 11.23 5.05 3.08
CA GLY A 10 12.51 5.50 3.59
C GLY A 10 13.06 6.70 2.85
N THR A 11 14.07 7.30 3.42
CA THR A 11 14.81 8.42 2.82
C THR A 11 16.17 7.91 2.34
N LEU A 12 16.51 8.14 1.07
CA LEU A 12 17.83 7.87 0.56
C LEU A 12 18.84 8.83 1.21
N VAL A 13 19.75 8.28 1.99
CA VAL A 13 20.73 9.06 2.74
C VAL A 13 22.06 9.15 1.99
N GLU A 14 22.51 8.05 1.40
CA GLU A 14 23.80 7.98 0.75
C GLU A 14 23.78 7.09 -0.51
N ILE A 15 24.61 7.48 -1.47
CA ILE A 15 24.88 6.72 -2.70
C ILE A 15 26.36 6.40 -2.72
N CYS A 16 26.72 5.17 -2.46
CA CYS A 16 28.09 4.67 -2.49
C CYS A 16 28.36 4.02 -3.83
N ARG A 17 29.30 4.56 -4.58
CA ARG A 17 29.69 4.01 -5.90
C ARG A 17 30.89 3.07 -5.77
N LYS A 18 30.90 2.03 -6.58
CA LYS A 18 31.99 1.05 -6.70
C LYS A 18 33.39 1.67 -6.93
N ASP A 19 33.44 2.88 -7.48
CA ASP A 19 34.71 3.59 -7.74
C ASP A 19 35.43 4.06 -6.45
N ASN A 20 34.75 4.08 -5.33
CA ASN A 20 35.33 4.26 -4.03
C ASN A 20 35.84 2.91 -3.53
N PHE A 21 37.15 2.83 -3.19
CA PHE A 21 37.85 1.62 -2.72
C PHE A 21 37.17 0.90 -1.54
N GLU A 22 36.17 1.50 -0.95
CA GLU A 22 35.45 1.04 0.23
C GLU A 22 34.27 0.11 -0.10
N TYR A 23 33.71 0.20 -1.33
CA TYR A 23 32.54 -0.59 -1.73
C TYR A 23 32.85 -1.50 -2.92
N LEU A 24 32.50 -2.78 -2.80
CA LEU A 24 32.67 -3.78 -3.86
C LEU A 24 31.67 -3.62 -5.02
N GLN A 25 30.55 -2.93 -4.77
CA GLN A 25 29.46 -2.68 -5.73
C GLN A 25 28.72 -1.39 -5.36
N ASP A 26 27.96 -0.87 -6.34
CA ASP A 26 27.09 0.29 -6.08
C ASP A 26 26.08 -0.05 -4.99
N THR A 27 26.02 0.78 -3.96
CA THR A 27 25.17 0.59 -2.79
C THR A 27 24.40 1.87 -2.49
N LEU A 28 23.13 1.72 -2.14
CA LEU A 28 22.27 2.80 -1.67
C LEU A 28 21.99 2.57 -0.19
N ILE A 29 22.14 3.59 0.63
CA ILE A 29 21.78 3.56 2.05
C ILE A 29 20.48 4.32 2.22
N VAL A 30 19.46 3.63 2.72
CA VAL A 30 18.11 4.18 2.93
C VAL A 30 17.79 4.11 4.42
N ASP A 31 17.38 5.25 4.96
CA ASP A 31 16.92 5.39 6.33
C ASP A 31 15.40 5.21 6.41
N PHE A 32 14.96 4.23 7.18
CA PHE A 32 13.56 3.98 7.53
C PHE A 32 13.34 4.31 9.01
N ASP A 33 13.14 5.61 9.31
CA ASP A 33 12.90 6.12 10.66
C ASP A 33 13.98 5.71 11.70
N GLY A 34 15.27 5.79 11.31
CA GLY A 34 16.42 5.43 12.13
C GLY A 34 16.96 4.03 11.89
N ASN A 35 16.28 3.24 11.06
CA ASN A 35 16.76 1.94 10.58
C ASN A 35 17.44 2.11 9.22
N PHE A 36 18.75 1.97 9.16
CA PHE A 36 19.55 2.14 7.94
C PHE A 36 19.70 0.80 7.22
N VAL A 37 19.17 0.72 6.01
CA VAL A 37 19.22 -0.49 5.18
C VAL A 37 20.04 -0.26 3.93
N GLU A 38 20.95 -1.20 3.65
CA GLU A 38 21.80 -1.18 2.47
C GLU A 38 21.14 -1.94 1.32
N TYR A 39 20.97 -1.26 0.20
CA TYR A 39 20.51 -1.86 -1.06
C TYR A 39 21.66 -1.91 -2.05
N THR A 40 21.97 -3.10 -2.51
CA THR A 40 23.02 -3.34 -3.51
C THR A 40 22.43 -3.47 -4.90
N SER A 41 23.26 -3.52 -5.93
CA SER A 41 22.83 -3.66 -7.33
C SER A 41 21.85 -4.81 -7.55
N ASN A 42 21.95 -5.88 -6.76
CA ASN A 42 21.05 -7.04 -6.85
C ASN A 42 19.65 -6.79 -6.26
N THR A 43 19.55 -5.83 -5.36
CA THR A 43 18.31 -5.52 -4.62
C THR A 43 17.67 -4.19 -5.04
N PHE A 44 18.24 -3.43 -5.98
CA PHE A 44 17.68 -2.16 -6.45
C PHE A 44 16.27 -2.29 -7.03
N ASN A 45 15.91 -3.44 -7.55
CA ASN A 45 14.58 -3.70 -8.10
C ASN A 45 13.49 -3.82 -7.01
N THR A 46 13.87 -3.93 -5.74
CA THR A 46 12.91 -4.00 -4.62
C THR A 46 12.46 -2.63 -4.13
N ILE A 47 13.18 -1.57 -4.49
CA ILE A 47 12.87 -0.20 -4.11
C ILE A 47 12.38 0.61 -5.32
N THR A 48 11.52 1.58 -5.07
CA THR A 48 11.00 2.50 -6.09
C THR A 48 10.87 3.90 -5.53
N HIS A 49 10.83 4.91 -6.39
CA HIS A 49 10.57 6.28 -5.95
C HIS A 49 9.20 6.38 -5.24
N ALA A 50 9.16 7.11 -4.14
CA ALA A 50 7.97 7.28 -3.31
C ALA A 50 7.22 8.62 -3.56
N TYR A 51 7.45 9.30 -4.69
CA TYR A 51 6.71 10.51 -5.06
C TYR A 51 5.22 10.24 -5.35
N CYS A 52 4.86 9.01 -5.68
CA CYS A 52 3.49 8.52 -5.69
C CYS A 52 3.48 7.01 -5.41
N MET A 53 2.37 6.52 -4.93
CA MET A 53 2.19 5.10 -4.66
C MET A 53 0.77 4.63 -5.00
N SER A 54 0.60 3.35 -5.20
CA SER A 54 -0.73 2.77 -5.35
C SER A 54 -1.45 2.74 -4.00
N ILE A 55 -2.79 2.75 -4.05
CA ILE A 55 -3.62 2.65 -2.84
C ILE A 55 -3.31 1.38 -2.04
N HIS A 56 -2.99 0.28 -2.73
CA HIS A 56 -2.63 -0.97 -2.05
C HIS A 56 -1.32 -0.87 -1.27
N LYS A 57 -0.31 -0.20 -1.83
CA LYS A 57 0.96 0.03 -1.13
C LYS A 57 0.84 1.01 0.04
N SER A 58 -0.19 1.87 0.04
CA SER A 58 -0.45 2.81 1.15
C SER A 58 -1.22 2.18 2.31
N GLN A 59 -1.60 0.91 2.22
CA GLN A 59 -2.29 0.22 3.32
C GLN A 59 -1.37 0.10 4.53
N GLY A 60 -1.89 0.43 5.72
CA GLY A 60 -1.10 0.48 6.94
C GLY A 60 -0.51 1.87 7.23
N ASN A 61 -0.22 2.66 6.21
CA ASN A 61 0.33 4.00 6.35
C ASN A 61 -0.76 5.08 6.42
N GLU A 62 -0.43 6.19 7.06
CA GLU A 62 -1.29 7.37 7.15
C GLU A 62 -0.48 8.63 6.83
N PHE A 63 -1.09 9.57 6.12
CA PHE A 63 -0.43 10.78 5.66
C PHE A 63 -1.19 12.02 6.12
N LYS A 64 -0.49 13.11 6.43
CA LYS A 64 -1.13 14.38 6.79
C LYS A 64 -2.02 14.89 5.66
N ILE A 65 -1.52 14.82 4.44
CA ILE A 65 -2.23 15.27 3.24
C ILE A 65 -2.18 14.14 2.21
N VAL A 66 -3.33 13.85 1.61
CA VAL A 66 -3.45 12.87 0.52
C VAL A 66 -4.02 13.58 -0.70
N ILE A 67 -3.39 13.38 -1.84
CA ILE A 67 -3.87 13.81 -3.15
C ILE A 67 -4.18 12.54 -3.96
N MET A 68 -5.45 12.33 -4.28
CA MET A 68 -5.92 11.16 -5.00
C MET A 68 -6.38 11.53 -6.41
N ALA A 69 -5.78 10.90 -7.42
CA ALA A 69 -6.22 11.03 -8.80
C ALA A 69 -7.33 10.01 -9.12
N VAL A 70 -8.47 10.50 -9.63
CA VAL A 70 -9.60 9.66 -10.06
C VAL A 70 -9.88 9.91 -11.54
N LEU A 71 -9.27 9.09 -12.39
CA LEU A 71 -9.35 9.23 -13.83
C LEU A 71 -10.36 8.24 -14.43
N SER A 72 -10.99 8.66 -15.53
CA SER A 72 -11.96 7.81 -16.24
C SER A 72 -11.33 6.54 -16.80
N ASP A 73 -10.04 6.56 -17.12
CA ASP A 73 -9.32 5.42 -17.66
C ASP A 73 -9.22 4.24 -16.68
N TYR A 74 -9.33 4.53 -15.39
CA TYR A 74 -9.32 3.52 -14.32
C TYR A 74 -10.70 3.03 -13.91
N TYR A 75 -11.72 3.30 -14.71
CA TYR A 75 -13.13 3.05 -14.43
C TYR A 75 -13.42 1.62 -13.91
N ILE A 76 -12.79 0.62 -14.55
CA ILE A 76 -12.95 -0.80 -14.17
C ILE A 76 -12.37 -1.11 -12.79
N MET A 77 -11.30 -0.40 -12.42
CA MET A 77 -10.59 -0.61 -11.14
C MET A 77 -11.22 0.18 -10.00
N LEU A 78 -12.00 1.23 -10.31
CA LEU A 78 -12.63 2.06 -9.30
C LEU A 78 -13.76 1.28 -8.60
N ARG A 79 -13.50 0.94 -7.35
CA ARG A 79 -14.45 0.24 -6.48
C ARG A 79 -14.58 1.01 -5.17
N ARG A 80 -15.74 0.85 -4.54
CA ARG A 80 -16.06 1.54 -3.27
C ARG A 80 -15.02 1.28 -2.17
N ASN A 81 -14.61 0.04 -2.00
CA ASN A 81 -13.59 -0.34 -1.02
C ASN A 81 -12.22 0.29 -1.30
N LEU A 82 -11.84 0.41 -2.58
CA LEU A 82 -10.59 1.07 -2.96
C LEU A 82 -10.61 2.56 -2.62
N LEU A 83 -11.70 3.24 -2.98
CA LEU A 83 -11.90 4.66 -2.64
C LEU A 83 -11.90 4.86 -1.13
N TYR A 84 -12.60 4.01 -0.38
CA TYR A 84 -12.60 4.06 1.08
C TYR A 84 -11.19 3.90 1.65
N THR A 85 -10.42 2.92 1.18
CA THR A 85 -9.03 2.72 1.62
C THR A 85 -8.18 3.96 1.38
N ALA A 86 -8.30 4.60 0.21
CA ALA A 86 -7.55 5.81 -0.10
C ALA A 86 -7.94 7.00 0.78
N ILE A 87 -9.24 7.21 0.98
CA ILE A 87 -9.78 8.30 1.81
C ILE A 87 -9.29 8.18 3.25
N THR A 88 -9.30 6.98 3.79
CA THR A 88 -8.88 6.72 5.17
C THR A 88 -7.37 6.84 5.40
N ARG A 89 -6.58 7.06 4.37
CA ARG A 89 -5.14 7.36 4.51
C ARG A 89 -4.87 8.81 4.93
N ALA A 90 -5.83 9.72 4.76
CA ALA A 90 -5.64 11.13 5.08
C ALA A 90 -5.96 11.43 6.56
N LYS A 91 -4.98 12.00 7.27
CA LYS A 91 -5.16 12.46 8.67
C LYS A 91 -5.78 13.86 8.76
N GLN A 92 -5.41 14.76 7.84
CA GLN A 92 -5.82 16.17 7.93
C GLN A 92 -6.57 16.63 6.70
N SER A 93 -6.02 16.39 5.50
CA SER A 93 -6.60 16.91 4.27
C SER A 93 -6.57 15.87 3.16
N LEU A 94 -7.66 15.79 2.42
CA LEU A 94 -7.81 14.95 1.24
C LEU A 94 -8.20 15.81 0.04
N PHE A 95 -7.44 15.74 -1.03
CA PHE A 95 -7.75 16.35 -2.31
C PHE A 95 -8.04 15.26 -3.34
N ILE A 96 -9.21 15.31 -3.94
CA ILE A 96 -9.60 14.39 -5.01
C ILE A 96 -9.60 15.16 -6.32
N LEU A 97 -8.73 14.75 -7.24
CA LEU A 97 -8.55 15.38 -8.54
C LEU A 97 -9.02 14.44 -9.66
N GLY A 98 -9.80 14.95 -10.59
CA GLY A 98 -10.21 14.18 -11.77
C GLY A 98 -11.69 14.21 -12.06
N SER A 99 -12.24 13.10 -12.54
CA SER A 99 -13.61 13.01 -13.02
C SER A 99 -14.60 12.71 -11.89
N SER A 100 -15.54 13.64 -11.66
CA SER A 100 -16.65 13.39 -10.73
C SER A 100 -17.52 12.18 -11.14
N LYS A 101 -17.68 11.95 -12.46
CA LYS A 101 -18.40 10.79 -12.97
C LYS A 101 -17.70 9.48 -12.61
N ALA A 102 -16.37 9.42 -12.76
CA ALA A 102 -15.58 8.27 -12.39
C ALA A 102 -15.64 8.00 -10.88
N TYR A 103 -15.58 9.06 -10.07
CA TYR A 103 -15.72 8.96 -8.63
C TYR A 103 -17.08 8.39 -8.22
N MET A 104 -18.17 8.94 -8.75
CA MET A 104 -19.54 8.46 -8.48
C MET A 104 -19.73 7.01 -8.93
N HIS A 105 -19.16 6.64 -10.08
CA HIS A 105 -19.17 5.25 -10.52
C HIS A 105 -18.46 4.32 -9.52
N GLY A 106 -17.26 4.71 -9.07
CA GLY A 106 -16.51 3.95 -8.09
C GLY A 106 -17.28 3.77 -6.77
N LEU A 107 -17.99 4.79 -6.31
CA LEU A 107 -18.86 4.71 -5.14
C LEU A 107 -20.04 3.74 -5.33
N ALA A 108 -20.63 3.72 -6.53
CA ALA A 108 -21.74 2.85 -6.88
C ALA A 108 -21.29 1.40 -7.17
N ASN A 109 -20.01 1.21 -7.50
CA ASN A 109 -19.45 -0.10 -7.82
C ASN A 109 -19.19 -0.91 -6.54
N TYR A 110 -20.25 -1.52 -6.05
CA TYR A 110 -20.26 -2.41 -4.90
C TYR A 110 -20.20 -3.86 -5.37
N GLN A 111 -19.02 -4.28 -5.82
CA GLN A 111 -18.79 -5.71 -6.03
C GLN A 111 -18.44 -6.33 -4.68
N ASP A 112 -19.47 -6.79 -4.00
CA ASP A 112 -19.32 -7.69 -2.87
C ASP A 112 -18.68 -8.98 -3.39
N SER A 113 -17.38 -9.12 -3.19
CA SER A 113 -16.77 -10.44 -3.29
C SER A 113 -17.32 -11.22 -2.09
N ARG A 114 -18.46 -11.85 -2.26
CA ARG A 114 -19.05 -12.73 -1.26
C ARG A 114 -18.00 -13.78 -0.93
N ARG A 115 -17.27 -13.53 0.14
CA ARG A 115 -16.33 -14.52 0.65
C ARG A 115 -17.14 -15.76 0.98
N LYS A 116 -16.85 -16.83 0.29
CA LYS A 116 -17.41 -18.15 0.62
C LYS A 116 -16.78 -18.56 1.96
N THR A 117 -17.45 -18.28 3.04
CA THR A 117 -17.01 -18.62 4.38
C THR A 117 -18.03 -19.54 5.02
N SER A 118 -17.54 -20.52 5.79
CA SER A 118 -18.37 -21.42 6.59
C SER A 118 -18.77 -20.82 7.94
N LEU A 119 -18.31 -19.60 8.26
CA LEU A 119 -18.51 -18.98 9.59
C LEU A 119 -19.99 -18.95 10.00
N LYS A 120 -20.86 -18.49 9.08
CA LYS A 120 -22.31 -18.45 9.34
C LYS A 120 -22.91 -19.84 9.59
N ARG A 121 -22.33 -20.87 9.00
CA ARG A 121 -22.75 -22.27 9.22
C ARG A 121 -22.30 -22.77 10.60
N ILE A 122 -21.13 -22.34 11.06
CA ILE A 122 -20.61 -22.69 12.38
C ILE A 122 -21.42 -22.02 13.49
N GLU A 123 -21.85 -20.78 13.31
CA GLU A 123 -22.70 -20.06 14.28
C GLU A 123 -24.09 -20.72 14.47
N THR A 124 -24.55 -21.44 13.45
CA THR A 124 -25.83 -22.19 13.51
C THR A 124 -25.70 -23.61 14.04
N LEU A 125 -24.46 -24.13 14.16
CA LEU A 125 -24.22 -25.42 14.79
C LEU A 125 -24.24 -25.23 16.31
N ASN A 126 -25.19 -25.87 16.97
CA ASN A 126 -25.27 -25.85 18.42
C ASN A 126 -24.02 -26.57 18.97
N VAL A 127 -23.38 -25.99 19.98
CA VAL A 127 -22.19 -26.56 20.62
C VAL A 127 -22.41 -28.00 21.12
N TYR A 128 -23.66 -28.38 21.34
CA TYR A 128 -24.06 -29.71 21.80
C TYR A 128 -23.98 -30.81 20.71
N ASP A 129 -23.91 -30.44 19.41
CA ASP A 129 -23.82 -31.40 18.31
C ASP A 129 -22.39 -32.02 18.17
N PHE A 130 -21.45 -31.60 19.01
CA PHE A 130 -20.07 -32.09 19.05
C PHE A 130 -19.76 -32.96 20.27
N LEU A 131 -20.75 -33.25 21.13
CA LEU A 131 -20.56 -33.97 22.38
C LEU A 131 -21.19 -35.38 22.40
N GLU A 132 -21.63 -35.90 21.25
CA GLU A 132 -22.06 -37.29 21.08
C GLU A 132 -20.99 -38.13 20.39
#